data_8e6b8d9d7734b6235e17376692a53920
#
_entry.id   8e6b8d9d7734b6235e17376692a53920
#
_cell.length_a   1.000
_cell.length_b   1.000
_cell.length_c   1.000
_cell.angle_alpha   90.00
_cell.angle_beta   90.00
_cell.angle_gamma   90.00
#
_symmetry.space_group_name_H-M   'P 1'
#
loop_
_entity.id
_entity.type
_entity.pdbx_description
1 polymer ?
#
loop_
_entity_poly.entity_id
_entity_poly.type
_entity_poly.pdbx_seq_one_letter_code
_entity_poly.pdbx_strand_id
1 'polypeptide(L)'
;AMTDEPFKITYGHSKDKRPDLKQFLVEMLCVDRNIPLLGTTRDGNASDKTLNNELLSDISRHMATHGLDRNAFIYVADSAFVTQDNLEKAGTGIKFLSRLPATYKECGRVIQEAVGCDNWIDTGVIAETENSEKRPAARYKTFDTTVVLGSIVYRAIVVHSSAHDKRRQKRIDN
;
A
#
# COMPACT_ATOMS: atom_id res chain seq x y z
N ALA A 1 -13.11 23.07 -7.12
CA ALA A 1 -13.35 23.82 -5.89
C ALA A 1 -13.09 22.86 -4.75
N MET A 2 -12.05 23.14 -3.95
CA MET A 2 -11.86 22.47 -2.66
C MET A 2 -13.05 22.88 -1.80
N THR A 3 -13.77 21.92 -1.27
CA THR A 3 -14.85 22.19 -0.33
C THR A 3 -14.20 22.69 0.96
N ASP A 4 -14.40 23.95 1.27
CA ASP A 4 -13.99 24.59 2.53
C ASP A 4 -14.89 24.15 3.71
N GLU A 5 -15.16 22.85 3.85
CA GLU A 5 -15.79 22.38 5.07
C GLU A 5 -14.74 22.31 6.17
N PRO A 6 -14.98 22.99 7.30
CA PRO A 6 -14.03 23.00 8.38
C PRO A 6 -13.89 21.59 8.96
N PHE A 7 -12.67 21.06 8.96
CA PHE A 7 -12.36 19.78 9.60
C PHE A 7 -12.53 19.86 11.12
N LYS A 8 -12.87 18.73 11.75
CA LYS A 8 -13.08 18.66 13.20
C LYS A 8 -11.82 18.17 13.91
N ILE A 9 -11.35 18.96 14.87
CA ILE A 9 -10.32 18.51 15.81
C ILE A 9 -11.01 17.69 16.89
N THR A 10 -10.80 16.37 16.87
CA THR A 10 -11.50 15.43 17.75
C THR A 10 -10.59 14.28 18.18
N TYR A 11 -11.07 13.48 19.13
CA TYR A 11 -10.37 12.26 19.50
C TYR A 11 -10.46 11.23 18.37
N GLY A 12 -9.36 10.51 18.14
CA GLY A 12 -9.26 9.50 17.10
C GLY A 12 -8.21 8.45 17.45
N HIS A 13 -7.89 7.58 16.50
CA HIS A 13 -6.86 6.58 16.69
C HIS A 13 -5.47 7.20 16.55
N SER A 14 -4.86 7.52 17.71
CA SER A 14 -3.53 8.14 17.74
C SER A 14 -2.42 7.10 17.43
N LYS A 15 -1.64 7.33 16.39
CA LYS A 15 -0.45 6.52 16.07
C LYS A 15 0.67 6.70 17.11
N ASP A 16 0.67 7.82 17.83
CA ASP A 16 1.64 8.14 18.89
C ASP A 16 1.23 7.61 20.27
N LYS A 17 0.18 6.78 20.34
CA LYS A 17 -0.37 6.23 21.58
C LYS A 17 -0.82 7.29 22.60
N ARG A 18 -1.31 8.40 22.10
CA ARG A 18 -1.86 9.52 22.90
C ARG A 18 -3.36 9.67 22.68
N PRO A 19 -4.20 8.72 23.17
CA PRO A 19 -5.65 8.77 23.01
C PRO A 19 -6.30 9.92 23.82
N ASP A 20 -5.55 10.53 24.72
CA ASP A 20 -5.92 11.68 25.56
C ASP A 20 -5.90 13.01 24.78
N LEU A 21 -5.30 13.05 23.59
CA LEU A 21 -5.20 14.24 22.78
C LEU A 21 -6.19 14.23 21.62
N LYS A 22 -6.74 15.41 21.35
CA LYS A 22 -7.49 15.64 20.11
C LYS A 22 -6.51 15.80 18.96
N GLN A 23 -6.90 15.34 17.79
CA GLN A 23 -6.09 15.35 16.58
C GLN A 23 -6.92 15.79 15.37
N PHE A 24 -6.25 16.13 14.30
CA PHE A 24 -6.77 16.14 12.94
C PHE A 24 -5.80 15.36 12.05
N LEU A 25 -6.26 14.97 10.88
CA LEU A 25 -5.43 14.25 9.93
C LEU A 25 -5.00 15.17 8.79
N VAL A 26 -3.78 15.00 8.35
CA VAL A 26 -3.27 15.59 7.11
C VAL A 26 -3.07 14.47 6.14
N GLU A 27 -3.83 14.51 5.05
CA GLU A 27 -3.69 13.61 3.92
C GLU A 27 -2.84 14.30 2.86
N MET A 28 -1.84 13.60 2.35
CA MET A 28 -0.92 14.15 1.36
C MET A 28 -0.67 13.14 0.25
N LEU A 29 -0.94 13.56 -0.98
CA LEU A 29 -0.52 12.83 -2.17
C LEU A 29 0.83 13.36 -2.61
N CYS A 30 1.82 12.47 -2.64
CA CYS A 30 3.15 12.79 -3.12
C CYS A 30 3.45 12.01 -4.41
N VAL A 31 4.26 12.58 -5.26
CA VAL A 31 4.87 11.90 -6.41
C VAL A 31 6.36 11.74 -6.18
N ASP A 32 7.05 11.22 -7.16
CA ASP A 32 8.48 10.95 -7.17
C ASP A 32 9.28 11.82 -6.19
N ARG A 33 10.16 11.20 -5.38
CA ARG A 33 11.00 11.85 -4.37
C ARG A 33 10.22 12.65 -3.30
N ASN A 34 9.00 12.19 -2.99
CA ASN A 34 8.12 12.80 -1.98
C ASN A 34 7.71 14.26 -2.29
N ILE A 35 7.59 14.63 -3.56
CA ILE A 35 7.09 15.95 -3.95
C ILE A 35 5.57 15.97 -3.70
N PRO A 36 5.03 16.84 -2.83
CA PRO A 36 3.61 16.91 -2.57
C PRO A 36 2.86 17.53 -3.74
N LEU A 37 1.81 16.87 -4.21
CA LEU A 37 0.90 17.36 -5.25
C LEU A 37 -0.40 17.89 -4.68
N LEU A 38 -0.98 17.16 -3.75
CA LEU A 38 -2.24 17.49 -3.11
C LEU A 38 -2.09 17.31 -1.63
N GLY A 39 -2.64 18.24 -0.86
CA GLY A 39 -2.75 18.16 0.59
C GLY A 39 -4.15 18.56 1.03
N THR A 40 -4.74 17.81 1.95
CA THR A 40 -6.03 18.14 2.54
C THR A 40 -6.05 17.79 4.02
N THR A 41 -6.85 18.50 4.78
CA THR A 41 -7.09 18.23 6.19
C THR A 41 -8.38 17.46 6.36
N ARG A 42 -8.40 16.53 7.31
CA ARG A 42 -9.53 15.66 7.59
C ARG A 42 -9.83 15.62 9.08
N ASP A 43 -11.03 15.21 9.42
CA ASP A 43 -11.45 15.00 10.80
C ASP A 43 -10.51 14.06 11.54
N GLY A 44 -10.23 14.32 12.81
CA GLY A 44 -9.29 13.53 13.59
C GLY A 44 -9.71 12.06 13.81
N ASN A 45 -10.95 11.71 13.55
CA ASN A 45 -11.48 10.35 13.64
C ASN A 45 -11.80 9.72 12.28
N ALA A 46 -11.39 10.35 11.18
CA ALA A 46 -11.60 9.77 9.84
C ALA A 46 -10.87 8.43 9.70
N SER A 47 -11.50 7.49 8.98
CA SER A 47 -10.92 6.18 8.77
C SER A 47 -10.06 6.13 7.50
N ASP A 48 -8.92 5.45 7.57
CA ASP A 48 -8.01 5.29 6.42
C ASP A 48 -8.72 4.69 5.18
N LYS A 49 -9.73 3.84 5.39
CA LYS A 49 -10.52 3.26 4.30
C LYS A 49 -11.36 4.30 3.57
N THR A 50 -12.02 5.18 4.30
CA THR A 50 -12.84 6.26 3.73
C THR A 50 -11.95 7.26 3.00
N LEU A 51 -10.81 7.62 3.58
CA LEU A 51 -9.84 8.54 2.99
C LEU A 51 -9.30 8.02 1.66
N ASN A 52 -8.89 6.74 1.58
CA ASN A 52 -8.44 6.14 0.34
C ASN A 52 -9.50 6.16 -0.77
N ASN A 53 -10.78 6.00 -0.41
CA ASN A 53 -11.89 6.04 -1.33
C ASN A 53 -12.10 7.42 -1.96
N GLU A 54 -12.04 8.46 -1.14
CA GLU A 54 -12.20 9.85 -1.56
C GLU A 54 -11.00 10.31 -2.39
N LEU A 55 -9.78 9.94 -1.94
CA LEU A 55 -8.54 10.27 -2.61
C LEU A 55 -8.51 9.78 -4.06
N LEU A 56 -8.96 8.54 -4.34
CA LEU A 56 -9.03 8.03 -5.71
C LEU A 56 -9.92 8.88 -6.62
N SER A 57 -11.04 9.35 -6.08
CA SER A 57 -11.97 10.22 -6.82
C SER A 57 -11.35 11.58 -7.07
N ASP A 58 -10.67 12.13 -6.08
CA ASP A 58 -10.01 13.44 -6.15
C ASP A 58 -8.80 13.40 -7.12
N ILE A 59 -7.99 12.36 -7.07
CA ILE A 59 -6.90 12.15 -8.02
C ILE A 59 -7.45 12.07 -9.44
N SER A 60 -8.48 11.25 -9.68
CA SER A 60 -9.07 11.09 -11.01
C SER A 60 -9.61 12.42 -11.56
N ARG A 61 -10.24 13.21 -10.70
CA ARG A 61 -10.75 14.55 -11.06
C ARG A 61 -9.61 15.51 -11.37
N HIS A 62 -8.59 15.53 -10.52
CA HIS A 62 -7.43 16.40 -10.70
C HIS A 62 -6.68 16.06 -12.00
N MET A 63 -6.44 14.79 -12.29
CA MET A 63 -5.80 14.34 -13.52
C MET A 63 -6.60 14.75 -14.75
N ALA A 64 -7.93 14.60 -14.71
CA ALA A 64 -8.79 14.99 -15.81
C ALA A 64 -8.75 16.51 -16.10
N THR A 65 -8.62 17.36 -15.07
CA THR A 65 -8.49 18.83 -15.26
C THR A 65 -7.18 19.22 -15.96
N HIS A 66 -6.17 18.37 -15.89
CA HIS A 66 -4.87 18.55 -16.57
C HIS A 66 -4.76 17.76 -17.88
N GLY A 67 -5.85 17.18 -18.39
CA GLY A 67 -5.87 16.41 -19.62
C GLY A 67 -5.09 15.09 -19.56
N LEU A 68 -4.83 14.57 -18.36
CA LEU A 68 -4.12 13.31 -18.16
C LEU A 68 -5.09 12.14 -18.06
N ASP A 69 -4.73 11.02 -18.71
CA ASP A 69 -5.49 9.77 -18.62
C ASP A 69 -5.35 9.16 -17.23
N ARG A 70 -6.38 8.46 -16.77
CA ARG A 70 -6.35 7.64 -15.54
C ARG A 70 -5.23 6.60 -15.51
N ASN A 71 -4.78 6.14 -16.68
CA ASN A 71 -3.68 5.20 -16.85
C ASN A 71 -2.29 5.83 -16.84
N ALA A 72 -2.18 7.16 -16.77
CA ALA A 72 -0.91 7.88 -16.82
C ALA A 72 -0.02 7.68 -15.59
N PHE A 73 -0.57 7.10 -14.50
CA PHE A 73 0.16 6.90 -13.25
C PHE A 73 -0.17 5.55 -12.62
N ILE A 74 0.68 5.12 -11.70
CA ILE A 74 0.44 3.96 -10.83
C ILE A 74 0.24 4.47 -9.41
N TYR A 75 -0.91 4.21 -8.82
CA TYR A 75 -1.20 4.55 -7.44
C TYR A 75 -0.54 3.54 -6.49
N VAL A 76 0.35 4.01 -5.63
CA VAL A 76 1.02 3.17 -4.62
C VAL A 76 0.36 3.40 -3.27
N ALA A 77 -0.24 2.36 -2.72
CA ALA A 77 -0.97 2.43 -1.47
C ALA A 77 -0.59 1.30 -0.51
N ASP A 78 -0.87 1.47 0.76
CA ASP A 78 -0.74 0.43 1.76
C ASP A 78 -1.85 -0.64 1.65
N SER A 79 -1.81 -1.65 2.51
CA SER A 79 -2.80 -2.75 2.48
C SER A 79 -4.22 -2.33 2.85
N ALA A 80 -4.43 -1.16 3.46
CA ALA A 80 -5.76 -0.64 3.79
C ALA A 80 -6.54 -0.24 2.52
N PHE A 81 -5.83 0.01 1.43
CA PHE A 81 -6.44 0.26 0.12
C PHE A 81 -7.21 -0.95 -0.42
N VAL A 82 -6.76 -2.17 -0.15
CA VAL A 82 -7.36 -3.39 -0.71
C VAL A 82 -8.62 -3.74 0.05
N THR A 83 -9.71 -3.09 -0.30
CA THR A 83 -11.08 -3.35 0.16
C THR A 83 -11.98 -3.57 -1.04
N GLN A 84 -13.11 -4.25 -0.85
CA GLN A 84 -14.12 -4.47 -1.90
C GLN A 84 -14.50 -3.14 -2.58
N ASP A 85 -14.87 -2.15 -1.77
CA ASP A 85 -15.34 -0.85 -2.25
C ASP A 85 -14.26 -0.10 -3.06
N ASN A 86 -13.00 -0.14 -2.60
CA ASN A 86 -11.89 0.53 -3.31
C ASN A 86 -11.57 -0.17 -4.62
N LEU A 87 -11.60 -1.51 -4.64
CA LEU A 87 -11.36 -2.29 -5.85
C LEU A 87 -12.47 -2.09 -6.88
N GLU A 88 -13.73 -2.01 -6.45
CA GLU A 88 -14.85 -1.71 -7.34
C GLU A 88 -14.73 -0.30 -7.94
N LYS A 89 -14.36 0.70 -7.14
CA LYS A 89 -14.14 2.08 -7.62
C LYS A 89 -12.93 2.21 -8.55
N ALA A 90 -11.84 1.53 -8.25
CA ALA A 90 -10.65 1.49 -9.10
C ALA A 90 -10.98 0.81 -10.44
N GLY A 91 -11.77 -0.26 -10.41
CA GLY A 91 -12.13 -1.05 -11.58
C GLY A 91 -10.90 -1.45 -12.39
N THR A 92 -11.03 -1.42 -13.72
CA THR A 92 -9.92 -1.63 -14.65
C THR A 92 -9.24 -0.34 -15.10
N GLY A 93 -9.75 0.82 -14.65
CA GLY A 93 -9.32 2.14 -15.13
C GLY A 93 -8.19 2.76 -14.32
N ILE A 94 -7.82 2.21 -13.18
CA ILE A 94 -6.73 2.72 -12.32
C ILE A 94 -5.71 1.63 -12.09
N LYS A 95 -4.46 1.90 -12.44
CA LYS A 95 -3.34 1.02 -12.10
C LYS A 95 -2.90 1.31 -10.67
N PHE A 96 -2.76 0.27 -9.86
CA PHE A 96 -2.26 0.43 -8.50
C PHE A 96 -1.26 -0.65 -8.11
N LEU A 97 -0.47 -0.35 -7.11
CA LEU A 97 0.42 -1.27 -6.42
C LEU A 97 0.10 -1.23 -4.93
N SER A 98 -0.26 -2.36 -4.35
CA SER A 98 -0.58 -2.46 -2.92
C SER A 98 -0.21 -3.85 -2.40
N ARG A 99 0.01 -3.93 -1.09
CA ARG A 99 0.20 -5.21 -0.44
C ARG A 99 -1.16 -5.88 -0.21
N LEU A 100 -1.30 -7.13 -0.64
CA LEU A 100 -2.49 -7.93 -0.37
C LEU A 100 -2.58 -8.23 1.14
N PRO A 101 -3.69 -7.87 1.83
CA PRO A 101 -3.87 -8.20 3.24
C PRO A 101 -3.89 -9.72 3.48
N ALA A 102 -3.26 -10.16 4.58
CA ALA A 102 -3.23 -11.58 4.96
C ALA A 102 -4.62 -12.15 5.31
N THR A 103 -5.63 -11.29 5.50
CA THR A 103 -7.02 -11.67 5.71
C THR A 103 -7.70 -12.25 4.47
N TYR A 104 -7.17 -11.98 3.28
CA TYR A 104 -7.65 -12.58 2.04
C TYR A 104 -7.11 -14.00 1.88
N LYS A 105 -8.00 -14.96 1.59
CA LYS A 105 -7.62 -16.37 1.33
C LYS A 105 -6.61 -16.50 0.20
N GLU A 106 -6.72 -15.65 -0.82
CA GLU A 106 -5.80 -15.58 -1.95
C GLU A 106 -4.35 -15.31 -1.51
N CYS A 107 -4.13 -14.55 -0.44
CA CYS A 107 -2.78 -14.31 0.07
C CYS A 107 -2.10 -15.62 0.50
N GLY A 108 -2.78 -16.46 1.26
CA GLY A 108 -2.27 -17.78 1.65
C GLY A 108 -2.07 -18.72 0.44
N ARG A 109 -3.02 -18.72 -0.49
CA ARG A 109 -2.97 -19.55 -1.70
C ARG A 109 -1.72 -19.25 -2.54
N VAL A 110 -1.46 -17.98 -2.88
CA VAL A 110 -0.31 -17.63 -3.74
C VAL A 110 1.03 -17.87 -3.04
N ILE A 111 1.10 -17.74 -1.70
CA ILE A 111 2.30 -18.08 -0.94
C ILE A 111 2.57 -19.59 -1.01
N GLN A 112 1.54 -20.43 -0.83
CA GLN A 112 1.66 -21.88 -0.93
C GLN A 112 2.06 -22.30 -2.34
N GLU A 113 1.47 -21.69 -3.37
CA GLU A 113 1.81 -21.92 -4.77
C GLU A 113 3.30 -21.61 -5.03
N ALA A 114 3.76 -20.42 -4.60
CA ALA A 114 5.15 -20.00 -4.78
C ALA A 114 6.15 -20.95 -4.10
N VAL A 115 5.81 -21.41 -2.90
CA VAL A 115 6.66 -22.38 -2.16
C VAL A 115 6.64 -23.75 -2.82
N GLY A 116 5.48 -24.20 -3.32
CA GLY A 116 5.33 -25.52 -3.93
C GLY A 116 5.95 -25.64 -5.32
N CYS A 117 5.91 -24.57 -6.11
CA CYS A 117 6.47 -24.56 -7.46
C CYS A 117 8.00 -24.40 -7.50
N ASP A 118 8.60 -23.86 -6.46
CA ASP A 118 10.04 -23.54 -6.33
C ASP A 118 10.66 -22.81 -7.55
N ASN A 119 9.83 -22.08 -8.29
CA ASN A 119 10.24 -21.35 -9.50
C ASN A 119 10.46 -19.87 -9.17
N TRP A 120 11.41 -19.58 -8.30
CA TRP A 120 11.73 -18.24 -7.86
C TRP A 120 12.71 -17.54 -8.79
N ILE A 121 12.42 -16.28 -9.10
CA ILE A 121 13.33 -15.39 -9.81
C ILE A 121 14.19 -14.67 -8.77
N ASP A 122 15.51 -14.85 -8.81
CA ASP A 122 16.44 -14.11 -7.94
C ASP A 122 16.55 -12.66 -8.42
N THR A 123 16.04 -11.73 -7.62
CA THR A 123 16.10 -10.28 -7.86
C THR A 123 17.35 -9.66 -7.24
N GLY A 124 18.07 -10.40 -6.41
CA GLY A 124 19.29 -9.92 -5.77
C GLY A 124 19.04 -8.92 -4.64
N VAL A 125 19.95 -7.98 -4.52
CA VAL A 125 19.90 -6.87 -3.54
C VAL A 125 19.27 -5.66 -4.22
N ILE A 126 18.20 -5.12 -3.63
CA ILE A 126 17.48 -3.95 -4.16
C ILE A 126 17.90 -2.66 -3.41
N ALA A 127 18.44 -2.78 -2.19
CA ALA A 127 18.78 -1.64 -1.38
C ALA A 127 19.99 -0.87 -1.94
N GLU A 128 19.86 0.44 -2.08
CA GLU A 128 20.94 1.36 -2.48
C GLU A 128 21.93 1.67 -1.35
N THR A 129 21.60 1.28 -0.09
CA THR A 129 22.45 1.51 1.07
C THR A 129 23.60 0.50 1.15
N GLU A 130 24.79 1.01 1.47
CA GLU A 130 25.99 0.18 1.63
C GLU A 130 25.78 -0.97 2.62
N ASN A 131 26.27 -2.13 2.24
CA ASN A 131 26.35 -3.32 3.08
C ASN A 131 27.34 -3.08 4.22
N SER A 132 26.95 -3.38 5.46
CA SER A 132 27.89 -3.49 6.57
C SER A 132 27.85 -4.92 7.13
N GLU A 133 28.97 -5.39 7.72
CA GLU A 133 29.03 -6.70 8.37
C GLU A 133 27.94 -6.88 9.44
N LYS A 134 27.59 -5.81 10.15
CA LYS A 134 26.53 -5.80 11.17
C LYS A 134 25.12 -5.80 10.57
N ARG A 135 24.95 -5.33 9.33
CA ARG A 135 23.67 -5.19 8.66
C ARG A 135 23.78 -5.53 7.17
N PRO A 136 23.92 -6.82 6.83
CA PRO A 136 24.01 -7.23 5.44
C PRO A 136 22.71 -6.89 4.71
N ALA A 137 22.83 -6.45 3.45
CA ALA A 137 21.67 -6.16 2.62
C ALA A 137 20.80 -7.41 2.42
N ALA A 138 19.51 -7.21 2.45
CA ALA A 138 18.56 -8.29 2.17
C ALA A 138 18.61 -8.67 0.69
N ARG A 139 18.64 -9.98 0.41
CA ARG A 139 18.41 -10.51 -0.93
C ARG A 139 16.94 -10.84 -1.11
N TYR A 140 16.44 -10.64 -2.30
CA TYR A 140 15.05 -10.85 -2.64
C TYR A 140 14.90 -11.88 -3.74
N LYS A 141 13.83 -12.65 -3.65
CA LYS A 141 13.34 -13.53 -4.72
C LYS A 141 11.88 -13.21 -4.96
N THR A 142 11.43 -13.31 -6.20
CA THR A 142 10.05 -13.04 -6.59
C THR A 142 9.44 -14.23 -7.32
N PHE A 143 8.15 -14.41 -7.13
CA PHE A 143 7.33 -15.36 -7.87
C PHE A 143 6.12 -14.64 -8.42
N ASP A 144 5.90 -14.70 -9.73
CA ASP A 144 4.82 -14.00 -10.44
C ASP A 144 3.63 -14.93 -10.62
N THR A 145 2.46 -14.48 -10.24
CA THR A 145 1.20 -15.23 -10.35
C THR A 145 0.02 -14.25 -10.46
N THR A 146 -1.20 -14.76 -10.30
CA THR A 146 -2.42 -13.96 -10.31
C THR A 146 -3.31 -14.25 -9.10
N VAL A 147 -4.10 -13.25 -8.72
CA VAL A 147 -5.16 -13.37 -7.71
C VAL A 147 -6.48 -12.87 -8.28
N VAL A 148 -7.57 -13.47 -7.85
CA VAL A 148 -8.92 -13.01 -8.18
C VAL A 148 -9.51 -12.34 -6.96
N LEU A 149 -9.82 -11.05 -7.09
CA LEU A 149 -10.49 -10.29 -6.03
C LEU A 149 -11.81 -9.75 -6.59
N GLY A 150 -12.92 -10.21 -6.03
CA GLY A 150 -14.22 -9.99 -6.64
C GLY A 150 -14.31 -10.65 -8.02
N SER A 151 -14.54 -9.87 -9.06
CA SER A 151 -14.62 -10.33 -10.47
C SER A 151 -13.39 -9.99 -11.30
N ILE A 152 -12.36 -9.39 -10.70
CA ILE A 152 -11.20 -8.88 -11.43
C ILE A 152 -9.97 -9.74 -11.11
N VAL A 153 -9.21 -10.07 -12.16
CA VAL A 153 -7.93 -10.76 -12.07
C VAL A 153 -6.83 -9.72 -11.94
N TYR A 154 -6.03 -9.83 -10.89
CA TYR A 154 -4.88 -8.97 -10.65
C TYR A 154 -3.59 -9.75 -10.77
N ARG A 155 -2.54 -9.11 -11.26
CA ARG A 155 -1.18 -9.62 -11.15
C ARG A 155 -0.75 -9.61 -9.70
N ALA A 156 -0.19 -10.71 -9.22
CA ALA A 156 0.34 -10.84 -7.87
C ALA A 156 1.82 -11.24 -7.92
N ILE A 157 2.63 -10.57 -7.11
CA ILE A 157 4.04 -10.88 -6.97
C ILE A 157 4.29 -11.31 -5.53
N VAL A 158 4.63 -12.57 -5.32
CA VAL A 158 5.07 -13.07 -4.03
C VAL A 158 6.55 -12.72 -3.86
N VAL A 159 6.86 -12.02 -2.78
CA VAL A 159 8.23 -11.56 -2.49
C VAL A 159 8.77 -12.30 -1.28
N HIS A 160 9.89 -13.00 -1.45
CA HIS A 160 10.67 -13.58 -0.37
C HIS A 160 11.90 -12.70 -0.07
N SER A 161 12.18 -12.49 1.21
CA SER A 161 13.32 -11.68 1.65
C SER A 161 14.15 -12.45 2.68
N SER A 162 15.46 -12.52 2.49
CA SER A 162 16.39 -13.15 3.43
C SER A 162 16.40 -12.50 4.83
N ALA A 163 15.94 -11.24 4.95
CA ALA A 163 15.77 -10.57 6.23
C ALA A 163 14.62 -11.15 7.06
N HIS A 164 13.60 -11.73 6.40
CA HIS A 164 12.50 -12.42 7.08
C HIS A 164 12.94 -13.74 7.69
N ASP A 165 13.77 -14.51 7.00
CA ASP A 165 14.28 -15.79 7.49
C ASP A 165 15.07 -15.61 8.78
N LYS A 166 15.95 -14.61 8.82
CA LYS A 166 16.72 -14.27 10.03
C LYS A 166 15.83 -13.87 11.22
N ARG A 167 14.74 -13.16 10.97
CA ARG A 167 13.77 -12.79 12.03
C ARG A 167 12.99 -14.00 12.53
N ARG A 168 12.62 -14.91 11.63
CA ARG A 168 11.90 -16.13 11.98
C ARG A 168 12.79 -17.06 12.78
N GLN A 169 14.05 -17.26 12.38
CA GLN A 169 15.01 -18.08 13.07
C GLN A 169 15.21 -17.57 14.52
N LYS A 170 15.43 -16.28 14.72
CA LYS A 170 15.54 -15.70 16.07
C LYS A 170 14.32 -15.91 16.96
N ARG A 171 13.12 -16.10 16.38
CA ARG A 171 11.90 -16.40 17.16
C ARG A 171 11.79 -17.86 17.55
N ILE A 172 12.43 -18.76 16.81
CA ILE A 172 12.46 -20.20 17.12
C ILE A 172 13.52 -20.47 18.16
N ASP A 173 14.64 -19.73 18.12
CA ASP A 173 15.80 -19.90 19.02
C ASP A 173 15.59 -19.24 20.41
N ASN A 174 14.54 -18.43 20.61
CA ASN A 174 14.12 -17.83 21.89
C ASN A 174 12.88 -18.53 22.47
#